data_e887cab6a5192cc22fabb6f101a348e1
#
_entry.id   e887cab6a5192cc22fabb6f101a348e1
#
_cell.length_a   1.000
_cell.length_b   1.000
_cell.length_c   1.000
_cell.angle_alpha   90.00
_cell.angle_beta   90.00
_cell.angle_gamma   90.00
#
_symmetry.space_group_name_H-M   'P 1'
#
loop_
_entity.id
_entity.type
_entity.pdbx_description
1 polymer ?
#
loop_
_entity_poly.entity_id
_entity_poly.type
_entity_poly.pdbx_seq_one_letter_code
_entity_poly.pdbx_strand_id
1 'polypeptide(L)'
;NHISLHPVYRDRLSKTFLIQPDPDNETTCGDEKLISADALRLSELSQNGSNAPYHLINTALNLQGSSDPQLRQRKTVPFLLSKRFCGSNYTGFCDTKSMEEFDRNLDLGTAMAISAAAAGPMMGAKTVRSLSFIMALLNFRLNYWLPHPGRTHRKTITQWLFRRNPGLLSLMAEASGAVSDRGKFVNCSDGGHIENLGVYELLQRRCKTIICVDGSADPNFDFFDLTTIQRYAQIDMDTKIN
;
A
#
# COMPACT_ATOMS: atom_id res chain seq x y z
N ASN A 1 -10.02 10.31 3.00
CA ASN A 1 -9.12 9.63 3.97
C ASN A 1 -9.18 10.25 5.38
N HIS A 2 -9.39 11.57 5.54
CA HIS A 2 -9.36 12.26 6.85
C HIS A 2 -10.46 11.87 7.85
N ILE A 3 -11.55 11.27 7.40
CA ILE A 3 -12.70 10.91 8.25
C ILE A 3 -12.62 9.44 8.71
N SER A 4 -11.72 8.63 8.19
CA SER A 4 -11.55 7.21 8.54
C SER A 4 -10.64 7.02 9.77
N LEU A 5 -10.55 5.78 10.26
CA LEU A 5 -9.60 5.41 11.32
C LEU A 5 -8.13 5.41 10.86
N HIS A 6 -7.88 5.52 9.55
CA HIS A 6 -6.54 5.46 8.99
C HIS A 6 -5.54 6.46 9.61
N PRO A 7 -5.88 7.76 9.84
CA PRO A 7 -4.94 8.70 10.46
C PRO A 7 -4.52 8.29 11.87
N VAL A 8 -5.46 7.77 12.68
CA VAL A 8 -5.15 7.29 14.04
C VAL A 8 -4.24 6.06 13.98
N TYR A 9 -4.54 5.15 13.07
CA TYR A 9 -3.72 3.95 12.85
C TYR A 9 -2.31 4.30 12.38
N ARG A 10 -2.19 5.20 11.40
CA ARG A 10 -0.91 5.76 10.93
C ARG A 10 -0.09 6.34 12.10
N ASP A 11 -0.70 7.20 12.91
CA ASP A 11 -0.02 7.84 14.02
C ASP A 11 0.51 6.83 15.05
N ARG A 12 -0.27 5.79 15.36
CA ARG A 12 0.15 4.73 16.29
C ARG A 12 1.30 3.91 15.74
N LEU A 13 1.24 3.47 14.48
CA LEU A 13 2.32 2.72 13.85
C LEU A 13 3.59 3.57 13.73
N SER A 14 3.45 4.82 13.31
CA SER A 14 4.59 5.72 13.13
C SER A 14 5.34 5.95 14.44
N LYS A 15 4.63 6.21 15.53
CA LYS A 15 5.23 6.41 16.87
C LYS A 15 5.94 5.16 17.39
N THR A 16 5.55 3.99 16.90
CA THR A 16 6.15 2.73 17.35
C THR A 16 7.35 2.32 16.51
N PHE A 17 7.30 2.54 15.20
CA PHE A 17 8.26 1.95 14.26
C PHE A 17 9.09 2.97 13.48
N LEU A 18 8.62 4.21 13.32
CA LEU A 18 9.33 5.25 12.57
C LEU A 18 9.98 6.24 13.53
N ILE A 19 11.02 5.81 14.19
CA ILE A 19 11.80 6.59 15.13
C ILE A 19 13.26 6.68 14.66
N GLN A 20 13.91 7.81 14.92
CA GLN A 20 15.32 8.03 14.65
C GLN A 20 15.95 8.85 15.79
N PRO A 21 17.27 8.78 15.98
CA PRO A 21 17.97 9.67 16.88
C PRO A 21 17.75 11.14 16.50
N ASP A 22 17.61 12.00 17.49
CA ASP A 22 17.49 13.45 17.30
C ASP A 22 18.85 14.01 16.85
N PRO A 23 18.97 14.51 15.60
CA PRO A 23 20.24 14.99 15.08
C PRO A 23 20.78 16.23 15.82
N ASP A 24 19.91 16.95 16.53
CA ASP A 24 20.28 18.15 17.29
C ASP A 24 20.69 17.83 18.75
N ASN A 25 20.62 16.55 19.14
CA ASN A 25 20.96 16.11 20.49
C ASN A 25 22.30 15.35 20.50
N GLU A 26 23.40 16.09 20.60
CA GLU A 26 24.75 15.55 20.76
C GLU A 26 25.03 15.03 22.20
N THR A 27 24.15 14.21 22.77
CA THR A 27 24.41 13.63 24.08
C THR A 27 25.26 12.37 23.99
N THR A 28 26.35 12.39 24.75
CA THR A 28 27.22 11.25 25.03
C THR A 28 26.43 10.09 25.64
N CYS A 29 26.61 8.92 25.02
CA CYS A 29 26.25 7.55 25.48
C CYS A 29 25.23 7.43 26.63
N GLY A 30 23.96 7.17 26.31
CA GLY A 30 22.96 6.71 27.28
C GLY A 30 21.57 7.35 27.22
N ASP A 31 21.43 8.59 26.76
CA ASP A 31 20.15 9.33 26.71
C ASP A 31 19.87 9.86 25.31
N GLU A 32 19.93 8.99 24.29
CA GLU A 32 19.54 9.37 22.93
C GLU A 32 18.05 9.70 22.88
N LYS A 33 17.75 10.97 22.70
CA LYS A 33 16.37 11.41 22.45
C LYS A 33 15.94 10.95 21.06
N LEU A 34 14.87 10.16 21.01
CA LEU A 34 14.29 9.68 19.76
C LEU A 34 13.21 10.64 19.26
N ILE A 35 13.24 10.93 17.97
CA ILE A 35 12.22 11.73 17.28
C ILE A 35 11.52 10.90 16.21
N SER A 36 10.32 11.33 15.81
CA SER A 36 9.56 10.67 14.76
C SER A 36 10.14 10.97 13.37
N ALA A 37 10.27 9.93 12.55
CA ALA A 37 10.63 10.01 11.13
C ALA A 37 9.41 9.80 10.20
N ASP A 38 8.21 9.95 10.71
CA ASP A 38 6.96 9.59 10.04
C ASP A 38 6.57 10.50 8.88
N ALA A 39 7.03 11.76 8.89
CA ALA A 39 6.77 12.73 7.83
C ALA A 39 7.77 12.66 6.66
N LEU A 40 8.71 11.69 6.69
CA LEU A 40 9.68 11.51 5.61
C LEU A 40 8.98 11.16 4.31
N ARG A 41 9.27 11.89 3.24
CA ARG A 41 8.72 11.63 1.91
C ARG A 41 9.31 10.34 1.35
N LEU A 42 8.48 9.56 0.64
CA LEU A 42 8.97 8.36 -0.06
C LEU A 42 10.06 8.68 -1.07
N SER A 43 9.89 9.80 -1.80
CA SER A 43 10.88 10.27 -2.79
C SER A 43 12.21 10.68 -2.16
N GLU A 44 12.26 10.89 -0.85
CA GLU A 44 13.45 11.29 -0.08
C GLU A 44 14.17 10.11 0.58
N LEU A 45 13.60 8.92 0.54
CA LEU A 45 14.24 7.73 1.09
C LEU A 45 15.65 7.54 0.51
N SER A 46 16.64 7.31 1.39
CA SER A 46 18.04 7.06 0.99
C SER A 46 18.66 8.17 0.10
N GLN A 47 18.37 9.46 0.35
CA GLN A 47 18.93 10.56 -0.45
C GLN A 47 20.40 10.82 -0.22
N ASN A 48 20.93 10.56 0.97
CA ASN A 48 22.26 11.01 1.40
C ASN A 48 23.40 10.05 1.02
N GLY A 49 23.35 9.42 -0.15
CA GLY A 49 24.42 8.51 -0.60
C GLY A 49 24.57 7.25 0.25
N SER A 50 23.58 6.96 1.08
CA SER A 50 23.56 5.72 1.87
C SER A 50 23.49 4.51 0.91
N ASN A 51 24.31 3.50 1.19
CA ASN A 51 24.24 2.19 0.52
C ASN A 51 23.02 1.37 0.97
N ALA A 52 21.97 2.03 1.50
CA ALA A 52 20.76 1.37 1.94
C ALA A 52 20.05 0.69 0.76
N PRO A 53 19.47 -0.49 0.95
CA PRO A 53 18.69 -1.18 -0.04
C PRO A 53 17.52 -0.32 -0.55
N TYR A 54 17.13 -0.53 -1.82
CA TYR A 54 15.97 0.14 -2.39
C TYR A 54 14.69 -0.39 -1.73
N HIS A 55 13.98 0.47 -1.01
CA HIS A 55 12.79 0.09 -0.26
C HIS A 55 11.57 -0.05 -1.17
N LEU A 56 10.93 -1.22 -1.12
CA LEU A 56 9.68 -1.55 -1.80
C LEU A 56 8.60 -1.76 -0.73
N ILE A 57 7.53 -1.00 -0.78
CA ILE A 57 6.40 -1.10 0.15
C ILE A 57 5.23 -1.71 -0.61
N ASN A 58 4.90 -2.96 -0.30
CA ASN A 58 3.85 -3.71 -0.95
C ASN A 58 2.49 -3.34 -0.38
N THR A 59 1.53 -3.08 -1.27
CA THR A 59 0.13 -2.84 -0.94
C THR A 59 -0.76 -3.60 -1.91
N ALA A 60 -2.04 -3.75 -1.58
CA ALA A 60 -3.02 -4.40 -2.45
C ALA A 60 -3.97 -3.36 -3.05
N LEU A 61 -4.09 -3.35 -4.37
CA LEU A 61 -5.08 -2.59 -5.11
C LEU A 61 -6.40 -3.36 -5.14
N ASN A 62 -7.46 -2.75 -4.62
CA ASN A 62 -8.78 -3.36 -4.58
C ASN A 62 -9.55 -3.17 -5.90
N LEU A 63 -10.11 -4.26 -6.47
CA LEU A 63 -10.69 -4.32 -7.81
C LEU A 63 -12.05 -5.02 -7.88
N GLN A 64 -12.80 -5.09 -6.79
CA GLN A 64 -14.07 -5.83 -6.72
C GLN A 64 -15.12 -5.35 -7.75
N GLY A 65 -15.04 -4.08 -8.16
CA GLY A 65 -15.90 -3.45 -9.16
C GLY A 65 -15.25 -3.29 -10.53
N SER A 66 -14.13 -3.97 -10.82
CA SER A 66 -13.49 -3.89 -12.12
C SER A 66 -14.42 -4.37 -13.24
N SER A 67 -14.39 -3.71 -14.39
CA SER A 67 -15.09 -4.14 -15.58
C SER A 67 -14.47 -5.38 -16.21
N ASP A 68 -13.21 -5.67 -15.91
CA ASP A 68 -12.54 -6.91 -16.31
C ASP A 68 -12.97 -8.05 -15.39
N PRO A 69 -13.61 -9.12 -15.93
CA PRO A 69 -14.05 -10.25 -15.13
C PRO A 69 -12.93 -10.98 -14.38
N GLN A 70 -11.73 -11.07 -14.96
CA GLN A 70 -10.59 -11.76 -14.35
C GLN A 70 -10.10 -10.96 -13.14
N LEU A 71 -9.95 -9.65 -13.28
CA LEU A 71 -9.56 -8.76 -12.18
C LEU A 71 -10.62 -8.74 -11.09
N ARG A 72 -11.91 -8.71 -11.46
CA ARG A 72 -13.01 -8.74 -10.51
C ARG A 72 -13.06 -10.06 -9.72
N GLN A 73 -12.77 -11.20 -10.35
CA GLN A 73 -12.65 -12.48 -9.67
C GLN A 73 -11.45 -12.53 -8.72
N ARG A 74 -10.32 -11.98 -9.15
CA ARG A 74 -9.09 -11.89 -8.34
C ARG A 74 -9.28 -10.96 -7.15
N LYS A 75 -10.14 -9.95 -7.24
CA LYS A 75 -10.51 -8.93 -6.25
C LYS A 75 -9.40 -7.95 -5.90
N THR A 76 -8.15 -8.38 -5.86
CA THR A 76 -6.97 -7.58 -5.51
C THR A 76 -5.80 -7.93 -6.42
N VAL A 77 -4.95 -6.94 -6.67
CA VAL A 77 -3.67 -7.11 -7.37
C VAL A 77 -2.58 -6.30 -6.65
N PRO A 78 -1.30 -6.63 -6.84
CA PRO A 78 -0.20 -5.88 -6.24
C PRO A 78 -0.20 -4.41 -6.67
N PHE A 79 0.06 -3.53 -5.72
CA PHE A 79 0.32 -2.11 -5.94
C PHE A 79 1.53 -1.70 -5.11
N LEU A 80 2.51 -1.11 -5.77
CA LEU A 80 3.79 -0.78 -5.18
C LEU A 80 3.88 0.70 -4.83
N LEU A 81 4.39 0.97 -3.64
CA LEU A 81 4.89 2.28 -3.23
C LEU A 81 6.41 2.19 -3.06
N SER A 82 7.16 3.08 -3.69
CA SER A 82 8.61 3.08 -3.61
C SER A 82 9.19 4.48 -3.82
N LYS A 83 10.49 4.64 -3.64
CA LYS A 83 11.18 5.92 -3.77
C LYS A 83 10.98 6.60 -5.13
N ARG A 84 11.01 5.84 -6.24
CA ARG A 84 10.97 6.39 -7.60
C ARG A 84 9.61 6.32 -8.24
N PHE A 85 8.90 5.22 -8.06
CA PHE A 85 7.65 4.93 -8.76
C PHE A 85 6.60 4.36 -7.82
N CYS A 86 5.35 4.78 -8.05
CA CYS A 86 4.16 4.22 -7.42
C CYS A 86 3.20 3.72 -8.50
N GLY A 87 2.58 2.56 -8.27
CA GLY A 87 1.62 2.00 -9.22
C GLY A 87 1.55 0.49 -9.25
N SER A 88 0.89 -0.01 -10.28
CA SER A 88 0.76 -1.45 -10.56
C SER A 88 0.76 -1.70 -12.07
N ASN A 89 0.89 -2.97 -12.48
CA ASN A 89 0.78 -3.36 -13.88
C ASN A 89 -0.61 -3.05 -14.49
N TYR A 90 -1.62 -2.83 -13.67
CA TYR A 90 -3.01 -2.60 -14.08
C TYR A 90 -3.39 -1.11 -14.13
N THR A 91 -2.77 -0.28 -13.30
CA THR A 91 -3.00 1.18 -13.28
C THR A 91 -1.93 1.96 -14.02
N GLY A 92 -0.85 1.28 -14.43
CA GLY A 92 0.39 1.92 -14.80
C GLY A 92 1.15 2.45 -13.57
N PHE A 93 2.32 3.02 -13.83
CA PHE A 93 3.19 3.61 -12.82
C PHE A 93 3.34 5.11 -13.06
N CYS A 94 3.50 5.87 -11.99
CA CYS A 94 3.88 7.27 -12.05
C CYS A 94 5.09 7.52 -11.16
N ASP A 95 5.75 8.64 -11.40
CA ASP A 95 6.82 9.14 -10.53
C ASP A 95 6.28 9.43 -9.13
N THR A 96 7.01 9.01 -8.10
CA THR A 96 6.59 9.16 -6.70
C THR A 96 6.43 10.61 -6.30
N LYS A 97 7.30 11.52 -6.77
CA LYS A 97 7.15 12.96 -6.51
C LYS A 97 5.84 13.50 -7.07
N SER A 98 5.45 13.06 -8.27
CA SER A 98 4.17 13.42 -8.85
C SER A 98 2.99 12.91 -8.00
N MET A 99 3.07 11.69 -7.49
CA MET A 99 2.05 11.14 -6.59
C MET A 99 1.94 11.96 -5.29
N GLU A 100 3.06 12.33 -4.68
CA GLU A 100 3.14 13.16 -3.48
C GLU A 100 2.64 14.59 -3.69
N GLU A 101 2.80 15.15 -4.90
CA GLU A 101 2.23 16.45 -5.27
C GLU A 101 0.69 16.41 -5.29
N PHE A 102 0.11 15.29 -5.71
CA PHE A 102 -1.35 15.10 -5.73
C PHE A 102 -1.91 14.77 -4.34
N ASP A 103 -1.20 13.92 -3.59
CA ASP A 103 -1.57 13.58 -2.22
C ASP A 103 -0.45 13.96 -1.25
N ARG A 104 -0.60 15.15 -0.67
CA ARG A 104 0.38 15.70 0.27
C ARG A 104 0.53 14.90 1.57
N ASN A 105 -0.42 14.02 1.85
CA ASN A 105 -0.37 13.15 3.04
C ASN A 105 0.36 11.84 2.77
N LEU A 106 0.80 11.60 1.52
CA LEU A 106 1.59 10.42 1.19
C LEU A 106 3.04 10.64 1.65
N ASP A 107 3.36 10.04 2.76
CA ASP A 107 4.69 9.98 3.38
C ASP A 107 4.99 8.53 3.80
N LEU A 108 6.15 8.29 4.40
CA LEU A 108 6.56 6.95 4.83
C LEU A 108 5.56 6.36 5.85
N GLY A 109 5.08 7.18 6.80
CA GLY A 109 4.09 6.75 7.79
C GLY A 109 2.78 6.31 7.16
N THR A 110 2.30 7.08 6.18
CA THR A 110 1.09 6.75 5.42
C THR A 110 1.28 5.48 4.58
N ALA A 111 2.42 5.34 3.90
CA ALA A 111 2.71 4.16 3.09
C ALA A 111 2.79 2.89 3.96
N MET A 112 3.44 2.97 5.13
CA MET A 112 3.49 1.88 6.11
C MET A 112 2.08 1.53 6.61
N ALA A 113 1.26 2.54 6.94
CA ALA A 113 -0.10 2.32 7.40
C ALA A 113 -1.01 1.71 6.31
N ILE A 114 -0.82 2.06 5.04
CA ILE A 114 -1.53 1.40 3.92
C ILE A 114 -1.09 -0.05 3.80
N SER A 115 0.22 -0.32 3.85
CA SER A 115 0.78 -1.67 3.74
C SER A 115 0.30 -2.61 4.85
N ALA A 116 -0.03 -2.06 6.03
CA ALA A 116 -0.52 -2.81 7.18
C ALA A 116 -2.04 -2.66 7.42
N ALA A 117 -2.80 -2.13 6.45
CA ALA A 117 -4.24 -1.83 6.56
C ALA A 117 -5.12 -3.08 6.41
N ALA A 118 -4.97 -4.05 7.32
CA ALA A 118 -5.64 -5.35 7.26
C ALA A 118 -7.17 -5.28 7.48
N ALA A 119 -7.68 -4.23 8.14
CA ALA A 119 -9.11 -4.08 8.43
C ALA A 119 -9.78 -3.02 7.55
N GLY A 120 -10.87 -3.39 6.91
CA GLY A 120 -11.65 -2.49 6.06
C GLY A 120 -12.81 -3.19 5.37
N PRO A 121 -13.68 -2.45 4.68
CA PRO A 121 -14.78 -3.02 3.90
C PRO A 121 -14.29 -3.98 2.81
N MET A 122 -13.07 -3.76 2.31
CA MET A 122 -12.42 -4.53 1.26
C MET A 122 -11.20 -5.27 1.83
N MET A 123 -11.30 -6.57 1.97
CA MET A 123 -10.25 -7.45 2.51
C MET A 123 -9.80 -8.48 1.46
N GLY A 124 -9.65 -8.06 0.22
CA GLY A 124 -9.20 -8.93 -0.87
C GLY A 124 -10.08 -10.16 -1.03
N ALA A 125 -9.47 -11.35 -1.10
CA ALA A 125 -10.17 -12.62 -1.22
C ALA A 125 -11.10 -12.94 -0.04
N LYS A 126 -10.84 -12.36 1.14
CA LYS A 126 -11.65 -12.56 2.38
C LYS A 126 -12.81 -11.57 2.50
N THR A 127 -13.10 -10.75 1.48
CA THR A 127 -14.19 -9.77 1.53
C THR A 127 -15.56 -10.43 1.66
N VAL A 128 -16.30 -10.06 2.72
CA VAL A 128 -17.70 -10.47 2.95
C VAL A 128 -18.60 -9.25 2.73
N ARG A 129 -19.45 -9.29 1.69
CA ARG A 129 -20.24 -8.11 1.23
C ARG A 129 -21.12 -7.48 2.31
N SER A 130 -21.81 -8.28 3.13
CA SER A 130 -22.66 -7.77 4.21
C SER A 130 -21.87 -7.02 5.27
N LEU A 131 -20.70 -7.56 5.64
CA LEU A 131 -19.78 -6.93 6.58
C LEU A 131 -19.17 -5.65 6.00
N SER A 132 -18.82 -5.66 4.71
CA SER A 132 -18.28 -4.48 4.00
C SER A 132 -19.22 -3.28 4.08
N PHE A 133 -20.53 -3.51 3.90
CA PHE A 133 -21.52 -2.44 4.00
C PHE A 133 -21.58 -1.84 5.41
N ILE A 134 -21.61 -2.68 6.45
CA ILE A 134 -21.66 -2.24 7.85
C ILE A 134 -20.36 -1.48 8.21
N MET A 135 -19.20 -2.01 7.85
CA MET A 135 -17.91 -1.36 8.11
C MET A 135 -17.79 -0.01 7.39
N ALA A 136 -18.27 0.09 6.14
CA ALA A 136 -18.30 1.34 5.40
C ALA A 136 -19.25 2.36 6.04
N LEU A 137 -20.44 1.93 6.48
CA LEU A 137 -21.44 2.77 7.15
C LEU A 137 -20.91 3.31 8.49
N LEU A 138 -20.23 2.46 9.27
CA LEU A 138 -19.61 2.85 10.54
C LEU A 138 -18.28 3.58 10.35
N ASN A 139 -17.87 3.80 9.10
CA ASN A 139 -16.57 4.38 8.73
C ASN A 139 -15.36 3.64 9.34
N PHE A 140 -15.53 2.36 9.63
CA PHE A 140 -14.48 1.48 10.14
C PHE A 140 -13.66 0.95 8.97
N ARG A 141 -12.67 1.74 8.53
CA ARG A 141 -11.82 1.42 7.39
C ARG A 141 -10.40 1.95 7.60
N LEU A 142 -9.43 1.10 7.24
CA LEU A 142 -8.01 1.44 7.18
C LEU A 142 -7.52 1.62 5.75
N ASN A 143 -8.30 1.18 4.76
CA ASN A 143 -8.00 1.36 3.33
C ASN A 143 -7.76 2.83 2.98
N TYR A 144 -6.89 3.07 2.03
CA TYR A 144 -6.50 4.40 1.60
C TYR A 144 -6.79 4.62 0.11
N TRP A 145 -7.30 5.80 -0.23
CA TRP A 145 -7.54 6.20 -1.61
C TRP A 145 -6.38 7.04 -2.11
N LEU A 146 -5.62 6.48 -3.05
CA LEU A 146 -4.54 7.16 -3.75
C LEU A 146 -5.01 7.75 -5.08
N PRO A 147 -4.39 8.83 -5.57
CA PRO A 147 -4.58 9.28 -6.95
C PRO A 147 -4.24 8.17 -7.94
N HIS A 148 -4.98 8.09 -9.06
CA HIS A 148 -4.72 7.07 -10.07
C HIS A 148 -3.40 7.35 -10.81
N PRO A 149 -2.40 6.43 -10.80
CA PRO A 149 -1.08 6.65 -11.39
C PRO A 149 -1.11 7.11 -12.84
N GLY A 150 -1.89 6.48 -13.69
CA GLY A 150 -2.01 6.83 -15.11
C GLY A 150 -2.65 8.20 -15.39
N ARG A 151 -3.11 8.92 -14.36
CA ARG A 151 -3.73 10.25 -14.49
C ARG A 151 -2.90 11.37 -13.88
N THR A 152 -1.84 11.06 -13.16
CA THR A 152 -0.95 12.05 -12.53
C THR A 152 -0.08 12.80 -13.53
N HIS A 153 0.09 12.31 -14.77
CA HIS A 153 0.89 12.96 -15.81
C HIS A 153 0.21 14.13 -16.51
N ARG A 154 -1.09 14.35 -16.36
CA ARG A 154 -1.82 15.45 -17.03
C ARG A 154 -1.76 16.73 -16.19
N LYS A 155 -0.75 17.57 -16.39
CA LYS A 155 -0.68 18.94 -15.86
C LYS A 155 -1.74 19.82 -16.57
N THR A 156 -2.97 19.84 -16.11
CA THR A 156 -4.04 20.70 -16.63
C THR A 156 -4.67 21.48 -15.46
N ILE A 157 -5.24 22.68 -15.76
CA ILE A 157 -5.96 23.56 -14.80
C ILE A 157 -7.03 22.78 -13.99
N THR A 158 -7.53 21.67 -14.53
CA THR A 158 -8.41 20.72 -13.85
C THR A 158 -7.74 20.04 -12.64
N GLN A 159 -6.41 20.02 -12.52
CA GLN A 159 -5.72 19.42 -11.38
C GLN A 159 -6.05 20.10 -10.06
N TRP A 160 -6.24 21.41 -10.05
CA TRP A 160 -6.66 22.13 -8.84
C TRP A 160 -8.06 21.72 -8.36
N LEU A 161 -8.98 21.45 -9.28
CA LEU A 161 -10.31 20.88 -8.99
C LEU A 161 -10.24 19.40 -8.56
N PHE A 162 -9.18 18.67 -8.94
CA PHE A 162 -8.99 17.24 -8.64
C PHE A 162 -8.20 16.97 -7.36
N ARG A 163 -7.61 17.97 -6.73
CA ARG A 163 -7.01 17.90 -5.38
C ARG A 163 -8.03 17.61 -4.26
N ARG A 164 -9.29 17.43 -4.59
CA ARG A 164 -10.30 17.05 -3.60
C ARG A 164 -10.12 15.59 -3.20
N ASN A 165 -10.04 15.39 -1.88
CA ASN A 165 -10.08 14.08 -1.25
C ASN A 165 -11.21 13.22 -1.83
N PRO A 166 -11.04 11.89 -1.90
CA PRO A 166 -12.12 10.98 -2.24
C PRO A 166 -13.30 11.29 -1.31
N GLY A 167 -14.39 11.77 -1.88
CA GLY A 167 -15.56 12.23 -1.14
C GLY A 167 -16.54 11.08 -0.84
N LEU A 168 -17.79 11.46 -0.55
CA LEU A 168 -18.88 10.52 -0.28
C LEU A 168 -19.05 9.44 -1.36
N LEU A 169 -18.80 9.77 -2.63
CA LEU A 169 -18.88 8.82 -3.75
C LEU A 169 -17.90 7.64 -3.58
N SER A 170 -16.70 7.88 -3.04
CA SER A 170 -15.74 6.80 -2.78
C SER A 170 -16.19 5.90 -1.64
N LEU A 171 -16.84 6.47 -0.62
CA LEU A 171 -17.45 5.69 0.46
C LEU A 171 -18.60 4.81 -0.09
N MET A 172 -19.43 5.37 -0.95
CA MET A 172 -20.50 4.60 -1.63
C MET A 172 -19.93 3.50 -2.51
N ALA A 173 -18.83 3.75 -3.22
CA ALA A 173 -18.14 2.74 -4.03
C ALA A 173 -17.59 1.60 -3.16
N GLU A 174 -17.00 1.91 -2.00
CA GLU A 174 -16.58 0.88 -1.04
C GLU A 174 -17.78 0.07 -0.52
N ALA A 175 -18.85 0.74 -0.09
CA ALA A 175 -20.04 0.09 0.45
C ALA A 175 -20.73 -0.84 -0.55
N SER A 176 -20.75 -0.45 -1.84
CA SER A 176 -21.37 -1.21 -2.92
C SER A 176 -20.44 -2.24 -3.59
N GLY A 177 -19.14 -2.26 -3.23
CA GLY A 177 -18.14 -3.09 -3.91
C GLY A 177 -17.81 -2.63 -5.33
N ALA A 178 -18.08 -1.36 -5.68
CA ALA A 178 -17.84 -0.78 -7.00
C ALA A 178 -16.42 -0.17 -7.17
N VAL A 179 -15.47 -0.61 -6.34
CA VAL A 179 -14.07 -0.16 -6.40
C VAL A 179 -13.38 -0.73 -7.63
N SER A 180 -12.79 0.14 -8.47
CA SER A 180 -12.20 -0.25 -9.75
C SER A 180 -10.86 0.44 -10.03
N ASP A 181 -10.16 -0.10 -11.03
CA ASP A 181 -8.90 0.39 -11.60
C ASP A 181 -9.07 1.62 -12.51
N ARG A 182 -10.31 1.99 -12.89
CA ARG A 182 -10.58 3.05 -13.87
C ARG A 182 -10.99 4.38 -13.27
N GLY A 183 -11.09 4.47 -11.97
CA GLY A 183 -11.47 5.68 -11.25
C GLY A 183 -10.45 6.81 -11.34
N LYS A 184 -10.78 7.97 -10.77
CA LYS A 184 -9.83 9.08 -10.54
C LYS A 184 -8.88 8.74 -9.38
N PHE A 185 -9.34 7.94 -8.48
CA PHE A 185 -8.64 7.41 -7.33
C PHE A 185 -8.68 5.89 -7.37
N VAL A 186 -7.67 5.28 -6.80
CA VAL A 186 -7.56 3.84 -6.58
C VAL A 186 -7.56 3.54 -5.10
N ASN A 187 -8.18 2.43 -4.71
CA ASN A 187 -8.29 2.04 -3.31
C ASN A 187 -7.21 1.00 -2.98
N CYS A 188 -6.34 1.35 -2.05
CA CYS A 188 -5.26 0.48 -1.61
C CYS A 188 -5.46 0.04 -0.15
N SER A 189 -5.02 -1.18 0.14
CA SER A 189 -5.08 -1.82 1.45
C SER A 189 -3.84 -2.66 1.71
N ASP A 190 -3.87 -3.47 2.77
CA ASP A 190 -2.77 -4.32 3.22
C ASP A 190 -2.18 -5.19 2.09
N GLY A 191 -0.87 -5.17 1.99
CA GLY A 191 -0.11 -6.04 1.09
C GLY A 191 -0.35 -7.53 1.35
N GLY A 192 -0.61 -7.92 2.60
CA GLY A 192 -0.95 -9.28 3.00
C GLY A 192 -2.25 -9.81 2.40
N HIS A 193 -3.10 -8.97 1.81
CA HIS A 193 -4.24 -9.42 0.99
C HIS A 193 -3.80 -10.10 -0.31
N ILE A 194 -2.55 -9.92 -0.71
CA ILE A 194 -1.91 -10.60 -1.85
C ILE A 194 -1.02 -11.72 -1.32
N GLU A 195 0.06 -11.35 -0.58
CA GLU A 195 1.00 -12.28 0.02
C GLU A 195 1.76 -11.59 1.16
N ASN A 196 2.18 -12.36 2.17
CA ASN A 196 2.80 -11.81 3.39
C ASN A 196 4.33 -11.80 3.36
N LEU A 197 4.95 -12.51 2.42
CA LEU A 197 6.41 -12.71 2.40
C LEU A 197 7.18 -11.55 1.76
N GLY A 198 6.50 -10.65 1.03
CA GLY A 198 7.13 -9.54 0.30
C GLY A 198 7.99 -9.99 -0.90
N VAL A 199 7.78 -11.21 -1.39
CA VAL A 199 8.61 -11.84 -2.41
C VAL A 199 8.14 -11.56 -3.84
N TYR A 200 6.85 -11.29 -4.04
CA TYR A 200 6.24 -11.11 -5.36
C TYR A 200 6.99 -10.08 -6.22
N GLU A 201 7.24 -8.90 -5.68
CA GLU A 201 7.94 -7.82 -6.37
C GLU A 201 9.41 -8.15 -6.68
N LEU A 202 10.05 -8.96 -5.84
CA LEU A 202 11.44 -9.41 -6.05
C LEU A 202 11.53 -10.45 -7.16
N LEU A 203 10.55 -11.34 -7.26
CA LEU A 203 10.43 -12.30 -8.37
C LEU A 203 10.18 -11.57 -9.69
N GLN A 204 9.28 -10.60 -9.74
CA GLN A 204 9.04 -9.79 -10.94
C GLN A 204 10.32 -9.09 -11.43
N ARG A 205 11.18 -8.66 -10.50
CA ARG A 205 12.46 -8.02 -10.79
C ARG A 205 13.57 -9.02 -11.13
N ARG A 206 13.27 -10.31 -11.08
CA ARG A 206 14.25 -11.40 -11.33
C ARG A 206 15.50 -11.26 -10.47
N CYS A 207 15.31 -10.95 -9.19
CA CYS A 207 16.41 -10.88 -8.25
C CYS A 207 17.15 -12.22 -8.21
N LYS A 208 18.48 -12.18 -8.34
CA LYS A 208 19.32 -13.39 -8.38
C LYS A 208 19.29 -14.16 -7.06
N THR A 209 19.21 -13.45 -5.96
CA THR A 209 19.12 -14.01 -4.61
C THR A 209 18.04 -13.28 -3.85
N ILE A 210 17.14 -14.02 -3.23
CA ILE A 210 16.05 -13.50 -2.40
C ILE A 210 16.19 -14.15 -1.03
N ILE A 211 16.30 -13.32 0.02
CA ILE A 211 16.24 -13.76 1.40
C ILE A 211 14.84 -13.39 1.90
N CYS A 212 14.06 -14.40 2.25
CA CYS A 212 12.72 -14.24 2.77
C CYS A 212 12.68 -14.61 4.24
N VAL A 213 12.08 -13.74 5.06
CA VAL A 213 11.83 -14.01 6.48
C VAL A 213 10.33 -14.16 6.66
N ASP A 214 9.88 -15.36 7.00
CA ASP A 214 8.49 -15.64 7.30
C ASP A 214 8.24 -15.44 8.80
N GLY A 215 7.40 -14.47 9.13
CA GLY A 215 6.96 -14.17 10.50
C GLY A 215 5.50 -14.56 10.75
N SER A 216 4.85 -15.29 9.83
CA SER A 216 3.46 -15.70 9.97
C SER A 216 3.28 -16.79 11.03
N ALA A 217 2.10 -16.81 11.65
CA ALA A 217 1.74 -17.88 12.57
C ALA A 217 1.30 -19.12 11.77
N ASP A 218 2.12 -20.16 11.76
CA ASP A 218 1.87 -21.43 11.06
C ASP A 218 2.13 -22.64 11.98
N PRO A 219 1.29 -22.85 12.99
CA PRO A 219 1.51 -23.89 13.99
C PRO A 219 1.41 -25.31 13.42
N ASN A 220 0.78 -25.49 12.27
CA ASN A 220 0.59 -26.78 11.61
C ASN A 220 1.60 -27.03 10.48
N PHE A 221 2.48 -26.10 10.18
CA PHE A 221 3.41 -26.15 9.03
C PHE A 221 2.69 -26.35 7.68
N ASP A 222 1.57 -25.64 7.49
CA ASP A 222 0.79 -25.66 6.23
C ASP A 222 1.46 -24.88 5.10
N PHE A 223 2.44 -24.03 5.42
CA PHE A 223 3.19 -23.18 4.50
C PHE A 223 2.29 -22.37 3.56
N PHE A 224 1.18 -21.85 4.10
CA PHE A 224 0.15 -21.17 3.31
C PHE A 224 0.72 -19.97 2.51
N ASP A 225 1.59 -19.16 3.12
CA ASP A 225 2.16 -18.00 2.47
C ASP A 225 3.13 -18.41 1.35
N LEU A 226 3.92 -19.47 1.56
CA LEU A 226 4.79 -20.02 0.52
C LEU A 226 3.98 -20.57 -0.65
N THR A 227 2.92 -21.34 -0.39
CA THR A 227 2.05 -21.90 -1.45
C THR A 227 1.31 -20.78 -2.19
N THR A 228 0.98 -19.69 -1.51
CA THR A 228 0.36 -18.52 -2.12
C THR A 228 1.30 -17.85 -3.11
N ILE A 229 2.57 -17.60 -2.75
CA ILE A 229 3.54 -17.00 -3.66
C ILE A 229 3.92 -17.92 -4.80
N GLN A 230 4.02 -19.24 -4.58
CA GLN A 230 4.21 -20.24 -5.65
C GLN A 230 3.10 -20.15 -6.70
N ARG A 231 1.85 -20.05 -6.27
CA ARG A 231 0.69 -19.91 -7.15
C ARG A 231 0.74 -18.60 -7.95
N TYR A 232 1.07 -17.47 -7.33
CA TYR A 232 1.19 -16.19 -8.03
C TYR A 232 2.37 -16.17 -9.01
N ALA A 233 3.51 -16.74 -8.63
CA ALA A 233 4.65 -16.87 -9.51
C ALA A 233 4.32 -17.69 -10.77
N GLN A 234 3.58 -18.79 -10.60
CA GLN A 234 3.14 -19.62 -11.72
C GLN A 234 2.11 -18.90 -12.62
N ILE A 235 1.10 -18.22 -12.03
CA ILE A 235 0.03 -17.59 -12.80
C ILE A 235 0.50 -16.31 -13.50
N ASP A 236 1.26 -15.46 -12.80
CA ASP A 236 1.56 -14.12 -13.28
C ASP A 236 2.91 -14.02 -14.00
N MET A 237 3.83 -14.95 -13.75
CA MET A 237 5.22 -14.88 -14.22
C MET A 237 5.66 -16.14 -14.96
N ASP A 238 4.76 -17.13 -15.09
CA ASP A 238 5.12 -18.47 -15.62
C ASP A 238 6.38 -19.06 -14.98
N THR A 239 6.57 -18.81 -13.69
CA THR A 239 7.74 -19.18 -12.92
C THR A 239 7.36 -20.21 -11.87
N LYS A 240 8.06 -21.35 -11.90
CA LYS A 240 7.89 -22.42 -10.92
C LYS A 240 8.92 -22.27 -9.80
N ILE A 241 8.45 -22.22 -8.56
CA ILE A 241 9.26 -22.26 -7.34
C ILE A 241 9.18 -23.68 -6.80
N ASN A 242 10.31 -24.37 -6.69
CA ASN A 242 10.41 -25.74 -6.19
C ASN A 242 10.81 -25.76 -4.72
#